data_6bafd36caf4a0862643ef2f5c7af3cbe
#
_entry.id   6bafd36caf4a0862643ef2f5c7af3cbe
#
_cell.length_a   1.000
_cell.length_b   1.000
_cell.length_c   1.000
_cell.angle_alpha   90.00
_cell.angle_beta   90.00
_cell.angle_gamma   90.00
#
_symmetry.space_group_name_H-M   'P 1'
#
loop_
_entity.id
_entity.type
_entity.pdbx_description
1 polymer ?
#
loop_
_entity_poly.entity_id
_entity_poly.type
_entity_poly.pdbx_seq_one_letter_code
_entity_poly.pdbx_strand_id
1 'polypeptide(L)'
;MRNKILKTAAMALCALFVVGGANLKVKAEDNISVGEENVQSTVNTECVVDTLGTGGGNSLKITPADNGLSGIWYTAPELDKYSFGDKVHFETTVRLDQSGVKYASADFVNEAGEYIDGGFRIRKWQNLLFDATVYVRDGKKCVFVGVKNGEGVTVNLSKVAFSDDVYDKSDMFGGVTLYQIEPQVNQTEGFMLVTKNGKIVMMDGGDYSDKDTVLNLIRSYKNEVDYWFVSHYHCDHVYSVLRILNEEDIYIRNLYFDFDVSDEVLNAYGDEDNHLVAEFKEAVANNRSKIGNVITPAKRDEYVIDEDLKVKVLNKAYFREQSNMPNDSSVVYKFETPKKSILFLGDMGTYGDDLIKDEYFKSEAETCEVVQMGHHGQNGVSNNFYKSLKAMKVCLYCAPTYVFDCDDGNGYGTVSRLKTLETRELMRTLKVRLTISCKNGRTVLR
;
A
#
# COMPACT_ATOMS: atom_id res chain seq x y z
N MET A 1 44.57 44.00 -22.77
CA MET A 1 44.28 42.85 -23.66
C MET A 1 44.65 41.52 -22.98
N ARG A 2 44.13 41.24 -21.76
CA ARG A 2 44.46 40.01 -21.01
C ARG A 2 43.25 39.36 -20.29
N ASN A 3 42.02 39.76 -20.64
CA ASN A 3 40.82 39.27 -19.95
C ASN A 3 39.74 38.68 -20.88
N LYS A 4 40.10 38.21 -22.09
CA LYS A 4 39.15 37.57 -23.03
C LYS A 4 39.45 36.11 -23.38
N ILE A 5 40.54 35.51 -22.85
CA ILE A 5 40.93 34.13 -23.18
C ILE A 5 40.57 33.11 -22.11
N LEU A 6 40.15 33.56 -20.92
CA LEU A 6 39.76 32.62 -19.83
C LEU A 6 38.28 32.26 -19.73
N LYS A 7 37.43 32.78 -20.63
CA LYS A 7 35.98 32.42 -20.64
C LYS A 7 35.60 31.34 -21.68
N THR A 8 36.51 30.96 -22.54
CA THR A 8 36.22 29.95 -23.60
C THR A 8 36.74 28.54 -23.25
N ALA A 9 37.58 28.41 -22.22
CA ALA A 9 38.11 27.12 -21.78
C ALA A 9 37.24 26.45 -20.68
N ALA A 10 36.32 27.17 -20.06
CA ALA A 10 35.42 26.61 -19.02
C ALA A 10 34.09 26.06 -19.56
N MET A 11 33.83 26.19 -20.87
CA MET A 11 32.63 25.63 -21.51
C MET A 11 32.86 24.32 -22.28
N ALA A 12 34.10 23.87 -22.40
CA ALA A 12 34.44 22.65 -23.15
C ALA A 12 34.71 21.41 -22.27
N LEU A 13 34.63 21.54 -20.92
CA LEU A 13 34.92 20.41 -20.02
C LEU A 13 33.70 19.89 -19.24
N CYS A 14 32.49 20.40 -19.52
CA CYS A 14 31.23 19.86 -18.95
C CYS A 14 30.40 19.02 -19.92
N ALA A 15 30.98 18.60 -21.05
CA ALA A 15 30.23 17.87 -22.10
C ALA A 15 30.65 16.39 -22.26
N LEU A 16 31.31 15.77 -21.26
CA LEU A 16 31.78 14.39 -21.43
C LEU A 16 31.62 13.50 -20.18
N PHE A 17 30.53 13.66 -19.41
CA PHE A 17 30.06 12.64 -18.46
C PHE A 17 28.54 12.66 -18.35
N VAL A 18 27.84 12.37 -19.43
CA VAL A 18 26.42 11.90 -19.40
C VAL A 18 26.31 10.78 -20.43
N VAL A 19 26.78 9.61 -20.04
CA VAL A 19 26.40 8.37 -20.71
C VAL A 19 25.82 7.48 -19.64
N GLY A 20 24.52 7.16 -19.75
CA GLY A 20 23.91 6.10 -18.98
C GLY A 20 22.80 6.50 -18.00
N GLY A 21 21.93 7.37 -18.38
CA GLY A 21 20.65 7.54 -17.75
C GLY A 21 19.68 8.02 -18.81
N ALA A 22 19.05 7.11 -19.53
CA ALA A 22 17.92 7.45 -20.36
C ALA A 22 16.79 7.90 -19.43
N ASN A 23 16.79 9.19 -19.07
CA ASN A 23 15.57 9.88 -18.71
C ASN A 23 14.69 9.88 -19.97
N LEU A 24 14.01 8.79 -20.23
CA LEU A 24 12.78 8.81 -20.98
C LEU A 24 11.84 9.77 -20.23
N LYS A 25 11.93 11.05 -20.55
CA LYS A 25 10.77 11.91 -20.42
C LYS A 25 9.73 11.28 -21.33
N VAL A 26 8.90 10.40 -20.79
CA VAL A 26 7.60 10.12 -21.36
C VAL A 26 6.96 11.50 -21.42
N LYS A 27 6.85 12.07 -22.62
CA LYS A 27 5.89 13.14 -22.86
C LYS A 27 4.58 12.55 -22.35
N ALA A 28 3.97 13.19 -21.34
CA ALA A 28 2.57 12.97 -21.08
C ALA A 28 1.90 13.24 -22.44
N GLU A 29 1.45 12.16 -23.10
CA GLU A 29 0.64 12.30 -24.29
C GLU A 29 -0.55 13.15 -23.88
N ASP A 30 -0.93 14.13 -24.70
CA ASP A 30 -1.98 15.07 -24.39
C ASP A 30 -3.23 14.29 -23.98
N ASN A 31 -3.79 14.57 -22.82
CA ASN A 31 -4.98 13.90 -22.32
C ASN A 31 -6.10 13.98 -23.37
N ILE A 32 -6.60 12.83 -23.78
CA ILE A 32 -7.63 12.74 -24.83
C ILE A 32 -8.94 13.27 -24.25
N SER A 33 -9.59 14.17 -24.97
CA SER A 33 -10.96 14.57 -24.68
C SER A 33 -11.88 13.37 -24.96
N VAL A 34 -12.78 13.06 -24.02
CA VAL A 34 -13.70 11.92 -24.14
C VAL A 34 -15.00 12.34 -24.85
N GLY A 35 -15.55 11.44 -25.68
CA GLY A 35 -16.79 11.63 -26.41
C GLY A 35 -17.57 10.32 -26.59
N GLU A 36 -18.74 10.39 -27.23
CA GLU A 36 -19.56 9.20 -27.50
C GLU A 36 -18.83 8.18 -28.37
N GLU A 37 -17.95 8.61 -29.26
CA GLU A 37 -17.12 7.78 -30.12
C GLU A 37 -16.17 6.86 -29.33
N ASN A 38 -15.87 7.20 -28.08
CA ASN A 38 -15.02 6.40 -27.20
C ASN A 38 -15.78 5.27 -26.48
N VAL A 39 -17.11 5.21 -26.58
CA VAL A 39 -17.92 4.16 -25.99
C VAL A 39 -18.27 3.11 -27.03
N GLN A 40 -17.61 1.95 -26.99
CA GLN A 40 -17.90 0.84 -27.90
C GLN A 40 -19.18 0.11 -27.53
N SER A 41 -19.38 -0.11 -26.23
CA SER A 41 -20.61 -0.71 -25.68
C SER A 41 -20.68 -0.49 -24.17
N THR A 42 -21.87 -0.66 -23.61
CA THR A 42 -22.13 -0.55 -22.17
C THR A 42 -22.49 -1.91 -21.58
N VAL A 43 -22.28 -2.08 -20.27
CA VAL A 43 -22.68 -3.25 -19.51
C VAL A 43 -23.48 -2.76 -18.30
N ASN A 44 -24.77 -3.10 -18.24
CA ASN A 44 -25.67 -2.79 -17.12
C ASN A 44 -25.59 -1.31 -16.66
N THR A 45 -25.49 -0.36 -17.62
CA THR A 45 -25.32 1.05 -17.33
C THR A 45 -25.79 1.92 -18.50
N GLU A 46 -26.21 3.15 -18.17
CA GLU A 46 -26.33 4.23 -19.14
C GLU A 46 -25.04 5.03 -19.21
N CYS A 47 -24.63 5.43 -20.39
CA CYS A 47 -23.47 6.29 -20.59
C CYS A 47 -23.82 7.42 -21.55
N VAL A 48 -23.57 8.65 -21.12
CA VAL A 48 -23.80 9.88 -21.91
C VAL A 48 -22.59 10.81 -21.80
N VAL A 49 -22.39 11.66 -22.81
CA VAL A 49 -21.40 12.74 -22.72
C VAL A 49 -21.94 13.90 -21.90
N ASP A 50 -21.15 14.38 -20.95
CA ASP A 50 -21.44 15.57 -20.12
C ASP A 50 -20.32 16.60 -20.32
N THR A 51 -20.66 17.87 -20.18
CA THR A 51 -19.73 19.01 -20.28
C THR A 51 -18.98 19.30 -18.96
N LEU A 52 -19.14 18.46 -17.94
CA LEU A 52 -18.53 18.62 -16.60
C LEU A 52 -17.11 18.06 -16.49
N GLY A 53 -16.36 17.94 -17.59
CA GLY A 53 -14.99 17.44 -17.58
C GLY A 53 -14.00 18.36 -16.85
N THR A 54 -12.85 17.81 -16.45
CA THR A 54 -11.77 18.58 -15.83
C THR A 54 -11.23 19.62 -16.78
N GLY A 55 -11.05 20.86 -16.29
CA GLY A 55 -10.52 21.96 -17.12
C GLY A 55 -11.49 22.46 -18.20
N GLY A 56 -12.80 22.21 -18.08
CA GLY A 56 -13.82 22.65 -19.03
C GLY A 56 -13.99 21.74 -20.24
N GLY A 57 -13.40 20.54 -20.23
CA GLY A 57 -13.61 19.51 -21.26
C GLY A 57 -14.84 18.65 -20.98
N ASN A 58 -15.03 17.63 -21.84
CA ASN A 58 -16.11 16.67 -21.67
C ASN A 58 -15.77 15.58 -20.64
N SER A 59 -16.79 14.92 -20.15
CA SER A 59 -16.72 13.67 -19.40
C SER A 59 -17.71 12.64 -19.92
N LEU A 60 -17.40 11.36 -19.74
CA LEU A 60 -18.38 10.28 -19.89
C LEU A 60 -19.09 10.10 -18.54
N LYS A 61 -20.37 10.33 -18.53
CA LYS A 61 -21.24 10.14 -17.37
C LYS A 61 -21.84 8.75 -17.41
N ILE A 62 -21.41 7.90 -16.47
CA ILE A 62 -21.79 6.50 -16.33
C ILE A 62 -22.76 6.39 -15.15
N THR A 63 -23.93 5.81 -15.37
CA THR A 63 -24.95 5.60 -14.35
C THR A 63 -25.22 4.10 -14.21
N PRO A 64 -24.63 3.42 -13.20
CA PRO A 64 -24.88 2.00 -12.92
C PRO A 64 -26.37 1.74 -12.68
N ALA A 65 -26.90 0.64 -13.22
CA ALA A 65 -28.30 0.27 -13.06
C ALA A 65 -28.58 -0.37 -11.68
N ASP A 66 -27.58 -1.02 -11.10
CA ASP A 66 -27.65 -1.68 -9.80
C ASP A 66 -26.25 -1.81 -9.17
N ASN A 67 -26.13 -2.60 -8.09
CA ASN A 67 -24.85 -2.90 -7.42
C ASN A 67 -24.02 -4.00 -8.09
N GLY A 68 -24.49 -4.58 -9.19
CA GLY A 68 -23.75 -5.56 -9.97
C GLY A 68 -22.61 -4.96 -10.79
N LEU A 69 -22.03 -5.77 -11.64
CA LEU A 69 -21.02 -5.29 -12.59
C LEU A 69 -21.65 -4.36 -13.63
N SER A 70 -21.25 -3.11 -13.59
CA SER A 70 -21.65 -2.07 -14.53
C SER A 70 -20.42 -1.43 -15.15
N GLY A 71 -20.48 -0.92 -16.37
CA GLY A 71 -19.33 -0.23 -16.96
C GLY A 71 -19.42 -0.02 -18.46
N ILE A 72 -18.30 0.44 -19.01
CA ILE A 72 -18.16 0.73 -20.44
C ILE A 72 -16.96 -0.01 -21.02
N TRP A 73 -17.08 -0.39 -22.27
CA TRP A 73 -15.96 -0.74 -23.13
C TRP A 73 -15.48 0.53 -23.83
N TYR A 74 -14.33 1.03 -23.36
CA TYR A 74 -13.74 2.28 -23.86
C TYR A 74 -12.81 1.99 -25.02
N THR A 75 -12.95 2.73 -26.13
CA THR A 75 -12.11 2.64 -27.31
C THR A 75 -11.47 3.99 -27.63
N ALA A 76 -10.26 3.95 -28.18
CA ALA A 76 -9.56 5.14 -28.67
C ALA A 76 -8.52 4.72 -29.73
N PRO A 77 -8.16 5.62 -30.67
CA PRO A 77 -7.15 5.33 -31.71
C PRO A 77 -5.79 4.89 -31.15
N GLU A 78 -5.42 5.34 -29.96
CA GLU A 78 -4.18 4.99 -29.27
C GLU A 78 -4.10 3.50 -28.94
N LEU A 79 -5.24 2.81 -28.86
CA LEU A 79 -5.29 1.37 -28.64
C LEU A 79 -4.95 0.56 -29.91
N ASP A 80 -4.97 1.17 -31.10
CA ASP A 80 -4.76 0.46 -32.36
C ASP A 80 -3.37 -0.17 -32.51
N LYS A 81 -2.38 0.33 -31.75
CA LYS A 81 -1.01 -0.22 -31.72
C LYS A 81 -0.89 -1.53 -30.94
N TYR A 82 -1.83 -1.83 -30.03
CA TYR A 82 -1.80 -3.03 -29.20
C TYR A 82 -2.49 -4.23 -29.86
N SER A 83 -2.19 -5.43 -29.38
CA SER A 83 -2.85 -6.67 -29.77
C SER A 83 -3.87 -7.11 -28.74
N PHE A 84 -4.79 -8.00 -29.14
CA PHE A 84 -5.68 -8.67 -28.18
C PHE A 84 -4.88 -9.39 -27.09
N GLY A 85 -5.23 -9.13 -25.84
CA GLY A 85 -4.56 -9.71 -24.66
C GLY A 85 -3.37 -8.90 -24.15
N ASP A 86 -2.88 -7.92 -24.89
CA ASP A 86 -1.84 -7.02 -24.39
C ASP A 86 -2.33 -6.25 -23.16
N LYS A 87 -1.40 -5.94 -22.28
CA LYS A 87 -1.64 -5.03 -21.14
C LYS A 87 -1.24 -3.61 -21.55
N VAL A 88 -2.05 -2.66 -21.11
CA VAL A 88 -1.79 -1.23 -21.29
C VAL A 88 -2.05 -0.50 -19.98
N HIS A 89 -1.18 0.42 -19.63
CA HIS A 89 -1.44 1.30 -18.50
C HIS A 89 -2.50 2.33 -18.88
N PHE A 90 -3.61 2.33 -18.14
CA PHE A 90 -4.74 3.24 -18.29
C PHE A 90 -4.73 4.26 -17.16
N GLU A 91 -4.73 5.52 -17.52
CA GLU A 91 -4.85 6.64 -16.57
C GLU A 91 -6.05 7.50 -16.96
N THR A 92 -6.88 7.83 -15.97
CA THR A 92 -8.02 8.73 -16.15
C THR A 92 -8.27 9.53 -14.88
N THR A 93 -9.06 10.61 -14.99
CA THR A 93 -9.63 11.25 -13.80
C THR A 93 -11.10 10.87 -13.67
N VAL A 94 -11.50 10.53 -12.46
CA VAL A 94 -12.88 10.19 -12.14
C VAL A 94 -13.44 11.15 -11.09
N ARG A 95 -14.73 11.38 -11.17
CA ARG A 95 -15.51 12.12 -10.19
C ARG A 95 -16.80 11.37 -9.94
N LEU A 96 -17.14 11.18 -8.68
CA LEU A 96 -18.40 10.58 -8.29
C LEU A 96 -19.38 11.67 -7.86
N ASP A 97 -20.65 11.46 -8.19
CA ASP A 97 -21.77 12.26 -7.71
C ASP A 97 -22.82 11.32 -7.11
N GLN A 98 -23.22 11.60 -5.89
CA GLN A 98 -24.30 10.90 -5.17
C GLN A 98 -24.98 11.89 -4.23
N SER A 99 -26.31 11.81 -4.14
CA SER A 99 -27.07 12.71 -3.29
C SER A 99 -26.92 12.31 -1.82
N GLY A 100 -26.73 13.30 -0.93
CA GLY A 100 -26.84 13.12 0.51
C GLY A 100 -25.58 12.62 1.23
N VAL A 101 -24.49 12.25 0.51
CA VAL A 101 -23.27 11.71 1.12
C VAL A 101 -22.01 12.51 0.74
N LYS A 102 -20.93 12.37 1.52
CA LYS A 102 -19.61 13.01 1.26
C LYS A 102 -18.66 12.13 0.46
N TYR A 103 -18.84 10.83 0.54
CA TYR A 103 -18.00 9.81 -0.06
C TYR A 103 -18.91 8.81 -0.76
N ALA A 104 -18.47 8.23 -1.84
CA ALA A 104 -19.17 7.14 -2.51
C ALA A 104 -18.43 5.83 -2.26
N SER A 105 -19.18 4.75 -2.18
CA SER A 105 -18.67 3.39 -2.02
C SER A 105 -18.55 2.62 -3.34
N ALA A 106 -18.65 3.29 -4.50
CA ALA A 106 -18.45 2.64 -5.78
C ALA A 106 -17.04 2.04 -5.90
N ASP A 107 -16.98 0.77 -6.26
CA ASP A 107 -15.73 0.04 -6.49
C ASP A 107 -15.43 -0.02 -7.98
N PHE A 108 -14.28 0.52 -8.39
CA PHE A 108 -13.80 0.29 -9.75
C PHE A 108 -13.26 -1.14 -9.87
N VAL A 109 -13.62 -1.80 -10.96
CA VAL A 109 -13.31 -3.20 -11.23
C VAL A 109 -12.91 -3.40 -12.69
N ASN A 110 -12.14 -4.47 -12.96
CA ASN A 110 -11.86 -4.92 -14.32
C ASN A 110 -13.04 -5.72 -14.91
N GLU A 111 -12.86 -6.23 -16.12
CA GLU A 111 -13.85 -7.02 -16.87
C GLU A 111 -14.25 -8.34 -16.17
N ALA A 112 -13.38 -8.88 -15.33
CA ALA A 112 -13.67 -10.04 -14.50
C ALA A 112 -14.40 -9.69 -13.20
N GLY A 113 -14.58 -8.38 -12.93
CA GLY A 113 -15.14 -7.87 -11.68
C GLY A 113 -14.17 -7.89 -10.51
N GLU A 114 -12.87 -7.97 -10.78
CA GLU A 114 -11.82 -7.89 -9.77
C GLU A 114 -11.57 -6.42 -9.39
N TYR A 115 -11.37 -6.18 -8.11
CA TYR A 115 -11.21 -4.86 -7.54
C TYR A 115 -9.95 -4.14 -8.06
N ILE A 116 -10.11 -2.90 -8.46
CA ILE A 116 -9.03 -1.97 -8.87
C ILE A 116 -8.85 -0.89 -7.80
N ASP A 117 -9.89 -0.11 -7.51
CA ASP A 117 -9.89 0.97 -6.53
C ASP A 117 -11.33 1.33 -6.11
N GLY A 118 -11.51 2.04 -5.00
CA GLY A 118 -12.80 2.47 -4.48
C GLY A 118 -12.65 3.58 -3.42
N GLY A 119 -13.76 3.95 -2.76
CA GLY A 119 -13.73 4.95 -1.68
C GLY A 119 -13.31 6.34 -2.17
N PHE A 120 -14.04 6.89 -3.14
CA PHE A 120 -13.77 8.22 -3.70
C PHE A 120 -14.54 9.30 -2.96
N ARG A 121 -13.94 10.49 -2.82
CA ARG A 121 -14.66 11.68 -2.38
C ARG A 121 -15.61 12.15 -3.48
N ILE A 122 -16.86 12.39 -3.10
CA ILE A 122 -17.88 12.92 -4.00
C ILE A 122 -17.53 14.32 -4.49
N ARG A 123 -17.84 14.60 -5.74
CA ARG A 123 -17.67 15.90 -6.42
C ARG A 123 -16.23 16.38 -6.50
N LYS A 124 -15.26 15.47 -6.26
CA LYS A 124 -13.83 15.75 -6.40
C LYS A 124 -13.25 14.91 -7.53
N TRP A 125 -12.55 15.53 -8.45
CA TRP A 125 -11.80 14.82 -9.47
C TRP A 125 -10.57 14.17 -8.86
N GLN A 126 -10.39 12.88 -9.10
CA GLN A 126 -9.28 12.08 -8.58
C GLN A 126 -8.75 11.17 -9.68
N ASN A 127 -7.46 10.85 -9.63
CA ASN A 127 -6.88 9.93 -10.60
C ASN A 127 -7.37 8.50 -10.34
N LEU A 128 -7.59 7.76 -11.43
CA LEU A 128 -7.76 6.32 -11.45
C LEU A 128 -6.71 5.76 -12.39
N LEU A 129 -5.86 4.86 -11.88
CA LEU A 129 -4.74 4.26 -12.60
C LEU A 129 -4.81 2.75 -12.46
N PHE A 130 -4.73 2.03 -13.57
CA PHE A 130 -4.65 0.58 -13.57
C PHE A 130 -4.09 0.03 -14.87
N ASP A 131 -3.69 -1.23 -14.86
CA ASP A 131 -3.24 -1.91 -16.06
C ASP A 131 -4.40 -2.72 -16.64
N ALA A 132 -4.94 -2.23 -17.76
CA ALA A 132 -6.07 -2.83 -18.45
C ALA A 132 -5.62 -3.89 -19.45
N THR A 133 -6.50 -4.86 -19.75
CA THR A 133 -6.33 -5.79 -20.86
C THR A 133 -6.99 -5.22 -22.12
N VAL A 134 -6.30 -5.29 -23.24
CA VAL A 134 -6.86 -4.89 -24.54
C VAL A 134 -7.69 -6.02 -25.12
N TYR A 135 -8.94 -5.71 -25.43
CA TYR A 135 -9.90 -6.59 -26.09
C TYR A 135 -10.21 -6.13 -27.50
N VAL A 136 -10.81 -6.99 -28.31
CA VAL A 136 -11.37 -6.64 -29.62
C VAL A 136 -12.87 -6.90 -29.60
N ARG A 137 -13.66 -5.87 -29.83
CA ARG A 137 -15.12 -5.94 -29.91
C ARG A 137 -15.57 -5.22 -31.18
N ASP A 138 -16.38 -5.88 -32.00
CA ASP A 138 -16.87 -5.36 -33.29
C ASP A 138 -15.75 -4.71 -34.15
N GLY A 139 -14.58 -5.37 -34.16
CA GLY A 139 -13.41 -4.94 -34.93
C GLY A 139 -12.63 -3.76 -34.35
N LYS A 140 -13.02 -3.21 -33.19
CA LYS A 140 -12.31 -2.14 -32.50
C LYS A 140 -11.60 -2.66 -31.24
N LYS A 141 -10.43 -2.11 -30.97
CA LYS A 141 -9.68 -2.36 -29.75
C LYS A 141 -10.24 -1.53 -28.61
N CYS A 142 -10.45 -2.14 -27.47
CA CYS A 142 -11.07 -1.50 -26.31
C CYS A 142 -10.54 -2.06 -24.99
N VAL A 143 -10.71 -1.29 -23.91
CA VAL A 143 -10.47 -1.67 -22.53
C VAL A 143 -11.75 -1.53 -21.72
N PHE A 144 -11.88 -2.27 -20.63
CA PHE A 144 -13.06 -2.20 -19.78
C PHE A 144 -12.80 -1.28 -18.58
N VAL A 145 -13.74 -0.37 -18.33
CA VAL A 145 -13.81 0.45 -17.12
C VAL A 145 -15.13 0.14 -16.43
N GLY A 146 -15.07 -0.59 -15.34
CA GLY A 146 -16.24 -1.07 -14.64
C GLY A 146 -16.32 -0.60 -13.19
N VAL A 147 -17.56 -0.67 -12.66
CA VAL A 147 -17.87 -0.41 -11.25
C VAL A 147 -18.80 -1.48 -10.72
N LYS A 148 -18.69 -1.74 -9.41
CA LYS A 148 -19.64 -2.48 -8.58
C LYS A 148 -20.04 -1.64 -7.39
N ASN A 149 -21.12 -2.01 -6.69
CA ASN A 149 -21.60 -1.29 -5.52
C ASN A 149 -21.86 0.20 -5.82
N GLY A 150 -22.29 0.49 -7.06
CA GLY A 150 -22.47 1.84 -7.58
C GLY A 150 -23.94 2.30 -7.67
N GLU A 151 -24.90 1.58 -7.09
CA GLU A 151 -26.30 1.98 -7.14
C GLU A 151 -26.51 3.39 -6.55
N GLY A 152 -27.15 4.26 -7.32
CA GLY A 152 -27.35 5.66 -6.96
C GLY A 152 -26.10 6.56 -7.09
N VAL A 153 -24.97 6.01 -7.53
CA VAL A 153 -23.73 6.75 -7.81
C VAL A 153 -23.67 7.06 -9.31
N THR A 154 -23.38 8.31 -9.64
CA THR A 154 -22.98 8.69 -10.99
C THR A 154 -21.47 8.81 -11.07
N VAL A 155 -20.86 8.10 -12.01
CA VAL A 155 -19.41 8.13 -12.28
C VAL A 155 -19.15 8.99 -13.49
N ASN A 156 -18.36 10.06 -13.33
CA ASN A 156 -17.90 10.88 -14.44
C ASN A 156 -16.42 10.55 -14.71
N LEU A 157 -16.10 10.24 -15.96
CA LEU A 157 -14.76 9.87 -16.41
C LEU A 157 -14.26 10.89 -17.43
N SER A 158 -13.05 11.43 -17.22
CA SER A 158 -12.46 12.47 -18.06
C SER A 158 -10.95 12.30 -18.17
N LYS A 159 -10.34 12.86 -19.22
CA LYS A 159 -8.89 12.87 -19.44
C LYS A 159 -8.27 11.47 -19.44
N VAL A 160 -8.63 10.68 -20.44
CA VAL A 160 -8.04 9.34 -20.63
C VAL A 160 -6.66 9.44 -21.26
N ALA A 161 -5.73 8.63 -20.77
CA ALA A 161 -4.42 8.42 -21.37
C ALA A 161 -4.02 6.95 -21.30
N PHE A 162 -3.22 6.52 -22.28
CA PHE A 162 -2.64 5.17 -22.35
C PHE A 162 -1.14 5.24 -22.45
N SER A 163 -0.44 4.28 -21.85
CA SER A 163 1.01 4.13 -22.00
C SER A 163 1.43 2.67 -21.94
N ASP A 164 2.64 2.40 -22.42
CA ASP A 164 3.26 1.06 -22.35
C ASP A 164 3.89 0.79 -20.99
N ASP A 165 3.79 1.73 -20.03
CA ASP A 165 4.34 1.64 -18.68
C ASP A 165 3.46 0.74 -17.77
N VAL A 166 3.28 -0.51 -18.18
CA VAL A 166 2.57 -1.52 -17.39
C VAL A 166 3.42 -1.90 -16.16
N TYR A 167 2.78 -1.97 -15.00
CA TYR A 167 3.46 -2.35 -13.77
C TYR A 167 3.62 -3.88 -13.71
N ASP A 168 4.86 -4.36 -13.81
CA ASP A 168 5.14 -5.79 -13.73
C ASP A 168 4.90 -6.30 -12.30
N LYS A 169 3.87 -7.14 -12.16
CA LYS A 169 3.49 -7.82 -10.91
C LYS A 169 4.06 -9.23 -10.84
N SER A 170 4.68 -9.71 -11.91
CA SER A 170 5.26 -11.06 -11.94
C SER A 170 6.56 -11.07 -11.16
N ASP A 171 6.70 -12.02 -10.25
CA ASP A 171 7.92 -12.21 -9.44
C ASP A 171 8.42 -10.87 -8.85
N MET A 172 7.53 -10.15 -8.15
CA MET A 172 7.80 -8.82 -7.61
C MET A 172 9.03 -8.78 -6.70
N PHE A 173 9.28 -9.86 -5.98
CA PHE A 173 10.32 -9.93 -4.96
C PHE A 173 11.49 -10.86 -5.32
N GLY A 174 11.57 -11.29 -6.57
CA GLY A 174 12.70 -12.12 -7.05
C GLY A 174 12.75 -13.50 -6.38
N GLY A 175 11.58 -14.12 -6.17
CA GLY A 175 11.41 -15.47 -5.62
C GLY A 175 11.00 -15.50 -4.14
N VAL A 176 11.01 -14.37 -3.43
CA VAL A 176 10.39 -14.27 -2.10
C VAL A 176 8.87 -14.13 -2.28
N THR A 177 8.09 -14.83 -1.48
CA THR A 177 6.62 -14.70 -1.44
C THR A 177 6.21 -13.89 -0.22
N LEU A 178 5.42 -12.84 -0.41
CA LEU A 178 4.84 -12.02 0.65
C LEU A 178 3.34 -12.36 0.80
N TYR A 179 2.93 -12.69 2.00
CA TYR A 179 1.55 -12.84 2.43
C TYR A 179 1.16 -11.64 3.29
N GLN A 180 0.12 -10.94 2.93
CA GLN A 180 -0.58 -10.01 3.80
C GLN A 180 -1.75 -10.74 4.43
N ILE A 181 -1.79 -10.83 5.75
CA ILE A 181 -2.78 -11.61 6.51
C ILE A 181 -4.11 -10.86 6.53
N GLU A 182 -5.19 -11.58 6.24
CA GLU A 182 -6.53 -11.01 6.33
C GLU A 182 -7.01 -10.92 7.78
N PRO A 183 -7.59 -9.76 8.18
CA PRO A 183 -8.22 -9.63 9.49
C PRO A 183 -9.47 -10.52 9.59
N GLN A 184 -9.68 -11.17 10.73
CA GLN A 184 -10.86 -12.00 10.95
C GLN A 184 -12.04 -11.20 11.52
N VAL A 185 -11.79 -10.29 12.44
CA VAL A 185 -12.83 -9.51 13.13
C VAL A 185 -12.47 -8.02 13.17
N ASN A 186 -11.32 -7.71 13.76
CA ASN A 186 -10.88 -6.33 14.01
C ASN A 186 -9.82 -5.89 13.01
N GLN A 187 -9.21 -4.73 13.25
CA GLN A 187 -7.98 -4.34 12.59
C GLN A 187 -6.90 -5.37 12.89
N THR A 188 -6.00 -5.55 11.97
CA THR A 188 -4.87 -6.47 12.15
C THR A 188 -3.69 -5.99 11.35
N GLU A 189 -2.50 -6.18 11.87
CA GLU A 189 -1.28 -6.08 11.08
C GLU A 189 -0.47 -7.36 11.21
N GLY A 190 -0.32 -8.04 10.08
CA GLY A 190 0.48 -9.24 10.03
C GLY A 190 0.91 -9.56 8.60
N PHE A 191 2.20 -9.86 8.45
CA PHE A 191 2.77 -10.30 7.19
C PHE A 191 3.63 -11.52 7.40
N MET A 192 3.64 -12.41 6.41
CA MET A 192 4.59 -13.52 6.35
C MET A 192 5.35 -13.46 5.03
N LEU A 193 6.68 -13.52 5.11
CA LEU A 193 7.52 -13.70 3.94
C LEU A 193 8.10 -15.11 3.95
N VAL A 194 8.16 -15.72 2.77
CA VAL A 194 8.78 -17.03 2.57
C VAL A 194 9.87 -16.89 1.51
N THR A 195 11.12 -17.20 1.89
CA THR A 195 12.26 -17.16 0.98
C THR A 195 12.28 -18.35 0.04
N LYS A 196 13.10 -18.32 -0.99
CA LYS A 196 13.31 -19.47 -1.90
C LYS A 196 13.72 -20.75 -1.19
N ASN A 197 14.48 -20.63 -0.11
CA ASN A 197 14.95 -21.77 0.68
C ASN A 197 13.95 -22.17 1.78
N GLY A 198 12.73 -21.58 1.79
CA GLY A 198 11.67 -21.94 2.72
C GLY A 198 11.84 -21.42 4.14
N LYS A 199 12.66 -20.36 4.34
CA LYS A 199 12.67 -19.66 5.62
C LYS A 199 11.41 -18.82 5.77
N ILE A 200 10.81 -18.89 6.95
CA ILE A 200 9.62 -18.13 7.31
C ILE A 200 10.03 -16.92 8.13
N VAL A 201 9.62 -15.75 7.67
CA VAL A 201 9.81 -14.48 8.34
C VAL A 201 8.45 -13.85 8.60
N MET A 202 8.14 -13.59 9.87
CA MET A 202 6.92 -12.89 10.29
C MET A 202 7.24 -11.42 10.60
N MET A 203 6.33 -10.53 10.22
CA MET A 203 6.28 -9.14 10.62
C MET A 203 4.94 -8.90 11.29
N ASP A 204 4.95 -8.59 12.59
CA ASP A 204 3.79 -8.58 13.46
C ASP A 204 3.00 -9.90 13.45
N GLY A 205 1.83 -9.98 14.04
CA GLY A 205 1.07 -11.22 14.12
C GLY A 205 -0.45 -11.06 14.11
N GLY A 206 -0.94 -9.82 14.22
CA GLY A 206 -2.37 -9.53 14.22
C GLY A 206 -3.04 -9.59 15.58
N ASP A 207 -4.35 -9.39 15.57
CA ASP A 207 -5.24 -9.34 16.73
C ASP A 207 -5.51 -10.73 17.32
N TYR A 208 -6.19 -10.76 18.44
CA TYR A 208 -6.60 -11.97 19.17
C TYR A 208 -7.33 -12.99 18.30
N SER A 209 -8.20 -12.52 17.40
CA SER A 209 -9.00 -13.38 16.51
C SER A 209 -8.20 -14.00 15.36
N ASP A 210 -6.98 -13.51 15.09
CA ASP A 210 -6.23 -13.90 13.91
C ASP A 210 -5.27 -15.08 14.14
N LYS A 211 -5.12 -15.53 15.41
CA LYS A 211 -4.20 -16.60 15.81
C LYS A 211 -4.26 -17.81 14.90
N ASP A 212 -5.47 -18.33 14.66
CA ASP A 212 -5.63 -19.56 13.88
C ASP A 212 -5.30 -19.35 12.41
N THR A 213 -5.59 -18.17 11.86
CA THR A 213 -5.22 -17.79 10.49
C THR A 213 -3.70 -17.71 10.33
N VAL A 214 -3.03 -17.05 11.27
CA VAL A 214 -1.55 -16.94 11.31
C VAL A 214 -0.92 -18.33 11.47
N LEU A 215 -1.40 -19.10 12.44
CA LEU A 215 -0.89 -20.43 12.76
C LEU A 215 -1.03 -21.39 11.57
N ASN A 216 -2.21 -21.42 10.94
CA ASN A 216 -2.47 -22.27 9.78
C ASN A 216 -1.57 -21.87 8.60
N LEU A 217 -1.32 -20.58 8.42
CA LEU A 217 -0.41 -20.10 7.37
C LEU A 217 1.02 -20.57 7.64
N ILE A 218 1.53 -20.42 8.86
CA ILE A 218 2.87 -20.92 9.26
C ILE A 218 2.94 -22.43 9.03
N ARG A 219 1.97 -23.18 9.54
CA ARG A 219 1.92 -24.65 9.46
C ARG A 219 1.75 -25.19 8.03
N SER A 220 1.24 -24.39 7.11
CA SER A 220 1.18 -24.78 5.69
C SER A 220 2.58 -24.94 5.07
N TYR A 221 3.62 -24.43 5.72
CA TYR A 221 5.02 -24.61 5.35
C TYR A 221 5.78 -25.52 6.32
N LYS A 222 5.80 -25.16 7.60
CA LYS A 222 6.49 -25.91 8.66
C LYS A 222 5.98 -25.47 10.04
N ASN A 223 6.30 -26.23 11.10
CA ASN A 223 5.94 -25.89 12.48
C ASN A 223 7.04 -25.06 13.18
N GLU A 224 7.59 -24.08 12.45
CA GLU A 224 8.70 -23.25 12.91
C GLU A 224 8.69 -21.89 12.22
N VAL A 225 9.07 -20.84 12.91
CA VAL A 225 9.35 -19.49 12.38
C VAL A 225 10.83 -19.20 12.50
N ASP A 226 11.52 -18.87 11.41
CA ASP A 226 12.95 -18.56 11.45
C ASP A 226 13.22 -17.18 12.08
N TYR A 227 12.38 -16.18 11.74
CA TYR A 227 12.50 -14.81 12.23
C TYR A 227 11.13 -14.22 12.46
N TRP A 228 10.89 -13.67 13.64
CA TRP A 228 9.66 -12.94 13.94
C TRP A 228 10.02 -11.53 14.41
N PHE A 229 9.66 -10.53 13.64
CA PHE A 229 9.84 -9.12 13.94
C PHE A 229 8.52 -8.54 14.45
N VAL A 230 8.58 -7.77 15.53
CA VAL A 230 7.44 -7.06 16.10
C VAL A 230 7.73 -5.56 16.05
N SER A 231 6.76 -4.78 15.55
CA SER A 231 6.90 -3.34 15.42
C SER A 231 6.71 -2.62 16.75
N HIS A 232 5.59 -2.84 17.42
CA HIS A 232 5.21 -2.26 18.71
C HIS A 232 4.20 -3.16 19.43
N TYR A 233 3.67 -2.73 20.59
CA TYR A 233 2.93 -3.61 21.51
C TYR A 233 1.41 -3.52 21.46
N HIS A 234 0.78 -2.82 20.50
CA HIS A 234 -0.69 -2.81 20.39
C HIS A 234 -1.27 -4.19 20.09
N CYS A 235 -2.49 -4.40 20.54
CA CYS A 235 -3.19 -5.68 20.50
C CYS A 235 -3.29 -6.26 19.09
N ASP A 236 -3.57 -5.44 18.10
CA ASP A 236 -3.72 -5.82 16.68
C ASP A 236 -2.39 -6.11 15.95
N HIS A 237 -1.27 -6.08 16.70
CA HIS A 237 0.07 -6.48 16.25
C HIS A 237 0.62 -7.69 17.03
N VAL A 238 0.32 -7.80 18.33
CA VAL A 238 1.01 -8.78 19.20
C VAL A 238 0.12 -9.86 19.78
N TYR A 239 -1.21 -9.72 19.81
CA TYR A 239 -2.07 -10.70 20.48
C TYR A 239 -1.97 -12.09 19.90
N SER A 240 -1.95 -12.26 18.58
CA SER A 240 -1.75 -13.58 17.99
C SER A 240 -0.37 -14.16 18.32
N VAL A 241 0.68 -13.32 18.36
CA VAL A 241 2.05 -13.76 18.78
C VAL A 241 2.01 -14.29 20.21
N LEU A 242 1.39 -13.53 21.12
CA LEU A 242 1.27 -13.87 22.53
C LEU A 242 0.49 -15.17 22.73
N ARG A 243 -0.62 -15.35 22.03
CA ARG A 243 -1.41 -16.59 22.07
C ARG A 243 -0.64 -17.78 21.50
N ILE A 244 0.06 -17.61 20.39
CA ILE A 244 0.88 -18.67 19.78
C ILE A 244 1.99 -19.11 20.74
N LEU A 245 2.66 -18.18 21.39
CA LEU A 245 3.68 -18.48 22.40
C LEU A 245 3.10 -19.30 23.57
N ASN A 246 1.93 -18.93 24.09
CA ASN A 246 1.34 -19.56 25.27
C ASN A 246 0.60 -20.85 24.99
N GLU A 247 -0.10 -20.93 23.85
CA GLU A 247 -1.08 -21.99 23.56
C GLU A 247 -0.55 -23.06 22.61
N GLU A 248 0.47 -22.75 21.78
CA GLU A 248 0.86 -23.60 20.65
C GLU A 248 2.30 -24.11 20.76
N ASP A 249 2.57 -25.24 20.10
CA ASP A 249 3.92 -25.80 20.00
C ASP A 249 4.57 -25.38 18.68
N ILE A 250 4.94 -24.09 18.61
CA ILE A 250 5.68 -23.50 17.50
C ILE A 250 7.06 -23.09 18.01
N TYR A 251 8.11 -23.46 17.27
CA TYR A 251 9.46 -23.01 17.57
C TYR A 251 9.78 -21.72 16.82
N ILE A 252 10.21 -20.68 17.54
CA ILE A 252 10.64 -19.39 16.99
C ILE A 252 12.17 -19.30 17.14
N ARG A 253 12.91 -19.35 16.02
CA ARG A 253 14.39 -19.29 16.09
C ARG A 253 14.89 -17.94 16.59
N ASN A 254 14.34 -16.86 16.08
CA ASN A 254 14.76 -15.50 16.40
C ASN A 254 13.53 -14.62 16.55
N LEU A 255 13.31 -14.08 17.75
CA LEU A 255 12.22 -13.15 18.08
C LEU A 255 12.81 -11.75 18.32
N TYR A 256 12.36 -10.77 17.57
CA TYR A 256 12.80 -9.38 17.60
C TYR A 256 11.69 -8.47 18.09
N PHE A 257 11.93 -7.76 19.19
CA PHE A 257 11.04 -6.70 19.68
C PHE A 257 11.82 -5.73 20.59
N ASP A 258 11.33 -4.49 20.70
CA ASP A 258 11.86 -3.48 21.62
C ASP A 258 10.72 -2.89 22.44
N PHE A 259 10.45 -3.50 23.61
CA PHE A 259 9.49 -3.03 24.60
C PHE A 259 10.21 -2.55 25.87
N ASP A 260 11.38 -1.92 25.69
CA ASP A 260 12.17 -1.36 26.80
C ASP A 260 11.59 -0.01 27.25
N VAL A 261 10.44 -0.06 27.89
CA VAL A 261 9.70 1.08 28.44
C VAL A 261 9.44 0.86 29.93
N SER A 262 9.53 1.92 30.72
CA SER A 262 9.26 1.86 32.17
C SER A 262 7.76 1.98 32.45
N ASP A 263 7.35 1.38 33.60
CA ASP A 263 5.97 1.49 34.09
C ASP A 263 5.56 2.95 34.34
N GLU A 264 6.51 3.82 34.69
CA GLU A 264 6.25 5.25 34.90
C GLU A 264 5.77 5.91 33.57
N VAL A 265 6.47 5.61 32.47
CA VAL A 265 6.09 6.11 31.14
C VAL A 265 4.77 5.53 30.66
N LEU A 266 4.57 4.22 30.84
CA LEU A 266 3.30 3.55 30.49
C LEU A 266 2.12 4.14 31.25
N ASN A 267 2.27 4.30 32.58
CA ASN A 267 1.22 4.86 33.42
C ASN A 267 0.92 6.34 33.13
N ALA A 268 1.94 7.12 32.74
CA ALA A 268 1.77 8.52 32.39
C ALA A 268 0.97 8.69 31.09
N TYR A 269 1.14 7.79 30.12
CA TYR A 269 0.39 7.81 28.88
C TYR A 269 -1.03 7.24 29.03
N GLY A 270 -1.19 6.13 29.77
CA GLY A 270 -2.48 5.56 30.12
C GLY A 270 -3.24 4.88 28.96
N ASP A 271 -2.52 4.27 28.03
CA ASP A 271 -3.11 3.47 26.96
C ASP A 271 -3.70 2.15 27.48
N GLU A 272 -4.80 1.67 26.88
CA GLU A 272 -5.46 0.43 27.29
C GLU A 272 -4.60 -0.81 27.07
N ASP A 273 -3.71 -0.80 26.06
CA ASP A 273 -2.81 -1.91 25.71
C ASP A 273 -1.49 -1.91 26.49
N ASN A 274 -1.26 -0.95 27.40
CA ASN A 274 -0.02 -0.89 28.21
C ASN A 274 0.29 -2.18 28.97
N HIS A 275 -0.74 -2.93 29.37
CA HIS A 275 -0.60 -4.22 30.07
C HIS A 275 0.10 -5.27 29.19
N LEU A 276 -0.01 -5.17 27.85
CA LEU A 276 0.60 -6.12 26.91
C LEU A 276 2.12 -6.09 26.94
N VAL A 277 2.75 -5.00 27.35
CA VAL A 277 4.21 -4.94 27.53
C VAL A 277 4.67 -5.96 28.56
N ALA A 278 4.00 -6.03 29.71
CA ALA A 278 4.32 -6.98 30.76
C ALA A 278 3.94 -8.41 30.37
N GLU A 279 2.74 -8.60 29.83
CA GLU A 279 2.25 -9.92 29.40
C GLU A 279 3.13 -10.53 28.31
N PHE A 280 3.58 -9.74 27.34
CA PHE A 280 4.46 -10.22 26.29
C PHE A 280 5.84 -10.65 26.83
N LYS A 281 6.44 -9.82 27.70
CA LYS A 281 7.71 -10.16 28.36
C LYS A 281 7.59 -11.44 29.20
N GLU A 282 6.47 -11.60 29.93
CA GLU A 282 6.18 -12.79 30.72
C GLU A 282 5.99 -14.03 29.82
N ALA A 283 5.22 -13.92 28.73
CA ALA A 283 5.03 -15.00 27.78
C ALA A 283 6.36 -15.45 27.16
N VAL A 284 7.23 -14.53 26.79
CA VAL A 284 8.58 -14.82 26.28
C VAL A 284 9.43 -15.55 27.34
N ALA A 285 9.38 -15.10 28.60
CA ALA A 285 10.12 -15.74 29.69
C ALA A 285 9.62 -17.17 29.97
N ASN A 286 8.30 -17.36 30.03
CA ASN A 286 7.66 -18.64 30.34
C ASN A 286 7.83 -19.67 29.21
N ASN A 287 7.99 -19.21 27.96
CA ASN A 287 8.13 -20.07 26.79
C ASN A 287 9.55 -20.08 26.21
N ARG A 288 10.56 -19.81 27.05
CA ARG A 288 11.95 -19.67 26.60
C ARG A 288 12.49 -20.90 25.87
N SER A 289 11.99 -22.09 26.18
CA SER A 289 12.35 -23.36 25.50
C SER A 289 11.88 -23.45 24.06
N LYS A 290 10.85 -22.68 23.69
CA LYS A 290 10.30 -22.60 22.33
C LYS A 290 10.97 -21.47 21.51
N ILE A 291 11.85 -20.66 22.12
CA ILE A 291 12.49 -19.51 21.47
C ILE A 291 14.00 -19.69 21.48
N GLY A 292 14.62 -19.65 20.32
CA GLY A 292 16.08 -19.73 20.19
C GLY A 292 16.75 -18.46 20.72
N ASN A 293 16.56 -17.35 20.06
CA ASN A 293 17.11 -16.06 20.43
C ASN A 293 16.01 -15.01 20.65
N VAL A 294 16.17 -14.17 21.67
CA VAL A 294 15.39 -12.96 21.89
C VAL A 294 16.31 -11.78 21.67
N ILE A 295 15.98 -10.88 20.78
CA ILE A 295 16.87 -9.83 20.29
C ILE A 295 16.13 -8.49 20.35
N THR A 296 16.73 -7.51 20.99
CA THR A 296 16.29 -6.11 20.92
C THR A 296 16.93 -5.47 19.69
N PRO A 297 16.15 -5.09 18.67
CA PRO A 297 16.69 -4.50 17.44
C PRO A 297 17.25 -3.10 17.73
N ALA A 298 18.42 -2.80 17.17
CA ALA A 298 19.03 -1.49 17.28
C ALA A 298 19.07 -0.80 15.91
N LYS A 299 18.90 0.53 15.88
CA LYS A 299 19.02 1.30 14.65
C LYS A 299 20.33 0.99 13.94
N ARG A 300 20.26 0.72 12.64
CA ARG A 300 21.33 0.29 11.73
C ARG A 300 21.73 -1.18 11.84
N ASP A 301 21.04 -1.96 12.64
CA ASP A 301 21.24 -3.41 12.55
C ASP A 301 20.82 -3.92 11.17
N GLU A 302 21.59 -4.91 10.69
CA GLU A 302 21.31 -5.63 9.46
C GLU A 302 21.31 -7.14 9.73
N TYR A 303 20.28 -7.82 9.28
CA TYR A 303 20.12 -9.26 9.43
C TYR A 303 20.02 -9.91 8.05
N VAL A 304 21.00 -10.74 7.69
CA VAL A 304 20.94 -11.56 6.49
C VAL A 304 20.08 -12.79 6.82
N ILE A 305 18.85 -12.75 6.35
CA ILE A 305 17.87 -13.82 6.58
C ILE A 305 18.18 -15.02 5.70
N ASP A 306 18.38 -14.77 4.41
CA ASP A 306 18.68 -15.74 3.38
C ASP A 306 19.46 -15.05 2.25
N GLU A 307 19.85 -15.79 1.19
CA GLU A 307 20.51 -15.21 0.02
C GLU A 307 19.65 -14.19 -0.74
N ASP A 308 18.31 -14.30 -0.60
CA ASP A 308 17.30 -13.48 -1.27
C ASP A 308 16.54 -12.53 -0.32
N LEU A 309 16.91 -12.45 0.96
CA LEU A 309 16.22 -11.58 1.92
C LEU A 309 17.18 -11.05 2.98
N LYS A 310 17.22 -9.72 3.12
CA LYS A 310 17.91 -9.01 4.18
C LYS A 310 16.94 -8.07 4.89
N VAL A 311 17.10 -7.86 6.19
CA VAL A 311 16.33 -6.92 6.99
C VAL A 311 17.24 -5.88 7.61
N LYS A 312 16.87 -4.60 7.48
CA LYS A 312 17.53 -3.46 8.13
C LYS A 312 16.59 -2.80 9.13
N VAL A 313 17.13 -2.41 10.26
CA VAL A 313 16.43 -1.65 11.31
C VAL A 313 16.68 -0.15 11.09
N LEU A 314 15.62 0.62 10.83
CA LEU A 314 15.78 2.01 10.44
C LEU A 314 15.76 2.99 11.63
N ASN A 315 15.07 2.65 12.72
CA ASN A 315 15.02 3.44 13.96
C ASN A 315 15.13 2.54 15.19
N LYS A 316 15.18 3.15 16.34
CA LYS A 316 14.96 2.50 17.66
C LYS A 316 13.53 2.83 18.11
N ALA A 317 12.90 1.94 18.86
CA ALA A 317 11.65 2.25 19.54
C ALA A 317 11.78 3.52 20.40
N TYR A 318 10.73 4.36 20.37
CA TYR A 318 10.76 5.68 20.97
C TYR A 318 9.58 5.88 21.91
N PHE A 319 9.85 5.71 23.20
CA PHE A 319 8.85 5.84 24.25
C PHE A 319 8.98 7.20 24.93
N ARG A 320 8.06 8.11 24.63
CA ARG A 320 7.93 9.41 25.30
C ARG A 320 6.47 9.72 25.57
N GLU A 321 6.27 10.54 26.59
CA GLU A 321 4.98 11.18 26.88
C GLU A 321 4.55 12.05 25.70
N GLN A 322 3.78 11.50 24.79
CA GLN A 322 3.18 12.19 23.66
C GLN A 322 1.84 11.57 23.29
N SER A 323 1.03 12.27 22.52
CA SER A 323 -0.36 11.90 22.23
C SER A 323 -0.57 10.61 21.45
N ASN A 324 0.49 9.94 20.99
CA ASN A 324 0.40 8.69 20.23
C ASN A 324 1.59 7.76 20.51
N MET A 325 2.03 7.73 21.77
CA MET A 325 3.27 7.06 22.18
C MET A 325 3.35 5.58 21.78
N PRO A 326 2.32 4.72 21.95
CA PRO A 326 2.42 3.33 21.53
C PRO A 326 2.70 3.18 20.05
N ASN A 327 1.95 3.87 19.19
CA ASN A 327 2.14 3.85 17.74
C ASN A 327 3.50 4.43 17.32
N ASP A 328 3.87 5.58 17.88
CA ASP A 328 5.16 6.24 17.61
C ASP A 328 6.37 5.44 18.12
N SER A 329 6.15 4.42 18.97
CA SER A 329 7.21 3.49 19.39
C SER A 329 7.53 2.42 18.34
N SER A 330 6.79 2.36 17.24
CA SER A 330 7.02 1.37 16.18
C SER A 330 8.47 1.35 15.70
N VAL A 331 9.07 0.16 15.70
CA VAL A 331 10.34 -0.07 15.03
C VAL A 331 10.06 -0.25 13.54
N VAL A 332 10.69 0.57 12.72
CA VAL A 332 10.54 0.54 11.27
C VAL A 332 11.60 -0.36 10.65
N TYR A 333 11.14 -1.28 9.82
CA TYR A 333 12.01 -2.25 9.15
C TYR A 333 11.97 -2.06 7.64
N LYS A 334 13.15 -2.18 7.02
CA LYS A 334 13.30 -2.32 5.57
C LYS A 334 13.69 -3.75 5.23
N PHE A 335 12.85 -4.40 4.42
CA PHE A 335 13.12 -5.73 3.90
C PHE A 335 13.61 -5.61 2.45
N GLU A 336 14.82 -6.04 2.20
CA GLU A 336 15.46 -5.99 0.88
C GLU A 336 15.38 -7.35 0.22
N THR A 337 14.71 -7.42 -0.92
CA THR A 337 14.65 -8.58 -1.81
C THR A 337 15.45 -8.32 -3.09
N PRO A 338 15.69 -9.32 -3.96
CA PRO A 338 16.48 -9.12 -5.17
C PRO A 338 15.93 -8.07 -6.14
N LYS A 339 14.62 -7.81 -6.09
CA LYS A 339 13.96 -6.88 -7.03
C LYS A 339 13.43 -5.61 -6.37
N LYS A 340 12.78 -5.71 -5.22
CA LYS A 340 12.10 -4.58 -4.57
C LYS A 340 12.36 -4.58 -3.08
N SER A 341 12.44 -3.38 -2.49
CA SER A 341 12.49 -3.23 -1.04
C SER A 341 11.12 -2.90 -0.49
N ILE A 342 10.81 -3.46 0.69
CA ILE A 342 9.57 -3.27 1.41
C ILE A 342 9.87 -2.46 2.67
N LEU A 343 9.12 -1.39 2.90
CA LEU A 343 9.16 -0.60 4.14
C LEU A 343 7.96 -0.97 5.01
N PHE A 344 8.21 -1.54 6.17
CA PHE A 344 7.21 -1.79 7.20
C PHE A 344 7.29 -0.68 8.25
N LEU A 345 6.24 0.11 8.36
CA LEU A 345 6.15 1.26 9.25
C LEU A 345 5.53 0.90 10.61
N GLY A 346 4.88 -0.28 10.72
CA GLY A 346 3.97 -0.56 11.81
C GLY A 346 2.91 0.54 11.90
N ASP A 347 2.62 0.99 13.08
CA ASP A 347 1.66 2.07 13.30
C ASP A 347 2.31 3.45 13.49
N MET A 348 3.57 3.59 13.02
CA MET A 348 4.30 4.85 13.11
C MET A 348 3.39 6.05 12.82
N GLY A 349 3.28 6.92 13.80
CA GLY A 349 2.47 8.13 13.74
C GLY A 349 3.28 9.37 13.35
N THR A 350 2.98 10.48 14.00
CA THR A 350 3.60 11.79 13.68
C THR A 350 5.10 11.86 13.94
N TYR A 351 5.64 10.99 14.79
CA TYR A 351 7.10 10.89 15.00
C TYR A 351 7.84 10.51 13.70
N GLY A 352 7.17 9.86 12.74
CA GLY A 352 7.71 9.61 11.42
C GLY A 352 8.25 10.87 10.71
N ASP A 353 7.63 12.05 10.96
CA ASP A 353 8.11 13.33 10.40
C ASP A 353 9.47 13.78 10.97
N ASP A 354 9.83 13.30 12.15
CA ASP A 354 11.18 13.51 12.70
C ASP A 354 12.16 12.48 12.13
N LEU A 355 11.72 11.25 11.93
CA LEU A 355 12.57 10.20 11.34
C LEU A 355 13.05 10.55 9.92
N ILE A 356 12.20 11.15 9.07
CA ILE A 356 12.62 11.58 7.72
C ILE A 356 13.65 12.72 7.70
N LYS A 357 13.91 13.37 8.84
CA LYS A 357 15.00 14.36 8.98
C LYS A 357 16.35 13.68 9.24
N ASP A 358 16.35 12.43 9.69
CA ASP A 358 17.55 11.60 9.87
C ASP A 358 18.04 11.10 8.51
N GLU A 359 19.29 11.40 8.16
CA GLU A 359 19.84 11.08 6.84
C GLU A 359 19.87 9.57 6.55
N TYR A 360 20.18 8.73 7.56
CA TYR A 360 20.19 7.29 7.39
C TYR A 360 18.78 6.75 7.13
N PHE A 361 17.82 7.10 7.99
CA PHE A 361 16.43 6.69 7.82
C PHE A 361 15.92 7.09 6.44
N LYS A 362 16.07 8.36 6.08
CA LYS A 362 15.59 8.91 4.81
C LYS A 362 16.20 8.20 3.61
N SER A 363 17.52 8.00 3.60
CA SER A 363 18.23 7.37 2.47
C SER A 363 17.81 5.93 2.25
N GLU A 364 17.48 5.20 3.32
CA GLU A 364 16.99 3.83 3.22
C GLU A 364 15.50 3.78 2.84
N ALA A 365 14.66 4.61 3.47
CA ALA A 365 13.22 4.61 3.24
C ALA A 365 12.85 5.11 1.83
N GLU A 366 13.52 6.16 1.30
CA GLU A 366 13.20 6.73 -0.02
C GLU A 366 13.47 5.77 -1.20
N THR A 367 14.19 4.67 -0.97
CA THR A 367 14.45 3.64 -1.98
C THR A 367 13.43 2.50 -1.98
N CYS A 368 12.52 2.46 -1.00
CA CYS A 368 11.52 1.40 -0.91
C CYS A 368 10.40 1.60 -1.93
N GLU A 369 10.20 0.60 -2.77
CA GLU A 369 9.13 0.62 -3.78
C GLU A 369 7.79 0.16 -3.20
N VAL A 370 7.81 -0.74 -2.23
CA VAL A 370 6.63 -1.26 -1.53
C VAL A 370 6.59 -0.70 -0.11
N VAL A 371 5.45 -0.15 0.28
CA VAL A 371 5.29 0.49 1.60
C VAL A 371 4.03 -0.02 2.28
N GLN A 372 4.19 -0.58 3.48
CA GLN A 372 3.06 -0.80 4.38
C GLN A 372 2.63 0.56 4.93
N MET A 373 1.35 0.85 4.86
CA MET A 373 0.80 2.15 5.22
C MET A 373 0.68 2.25 6.74
N GLY A 374 1.40 3.19 7.33
CA GLY A 374 1.45 3.37 8.79
C GLY A 374 0.06 3.47 9.41
N HIS A 375 -0.14 2.77 10.52
CA HIS A 375 -1.39 2.70 11.27
C HIS A 375 -2.59 2.32 10.36
N HIS A 376 -2.44 1.22 9.62
CA HIS A 376 -3.45 0.70 8.68
C HIS A 376 -3.89 1.73 7.60
N GLY A 377 -3.09 2.78 7.39
CA GLY A 377 -3.43 3.90 6.51
C GLY A 377 -4.33 4.96 7.13
N GLN A 378 -4.58 4.90 8.45
CA GLN A 378 -5.38 5.86 9.21
C GLN A 378 -4.56 7.07 9.68
N ASN A 379 -4.50 7.31 11.00
CA ASN A 379 -3.73 8.40 11.62
C ASN A 379 -2.23 8.07 11.80
N GLY A 380 -1.61 7.43 10.81
CA GLY A 380 -0.20 7.14 10.79
C GLY A 380 0.67 8.36 10.46
N VAL A 381 1.75 8.13 9.74
CA VAL A 381 2.67 9.19 9.30
C VAL A 381 1.99 10.25 8.43
N SER A 382 2.57 11.44 8.38
CA SER A 382 1.99 12.56 7.66
C SER A 382 2.01 12.41 6.13
N ASN A 383 1.24 13.22 5.44
CA ASN A 383 1.29 13.35 3.99
C ASN A 383 2.69 13.74 3.49
N ASN A 384 3.47 14.50 4.26
CA ASN A 384 4.82 14.91 3.88
C ASN A 384 5.81 13.74 3.98
N PHE A 385 5.61 12.85 4.95
CA PHE A 385 6.36 11.61 5.03
C PHE A 385 6.19 10.80 3.75
N TYR A 386 4.95 10.46 3.35
CA TYR A 386 4.70 9.70 2.12
C TYR A 386 5.24 10.37 0.87
N LYS A 387 5.14 11.71 0.74
CA LYS A 387 5.73 12.46 -0.37
C LYS A 387 7.25 12.37 -0.43
N SER A 388 7.92 12.07 0.67
CA SER A 388 9.37 11.89 0.71
C SER A 388 9.82 10.52 0.16
N LEU A 389 8.93 9.53 0.11
CA LEU A 389 9.21 8.17 -0.36
C LEU A 389 9.19 8.12 -1.91
N LYS A 390 10.29 8.54 -2.53
CA LYS A 390 10.36 8.78 -3.97
C LYS A 390 10.18 7.55 -4.85
N ALA A 391 10.60 6.38 -4.35
CA ALA A 391 10.51 5.12 -5.09
C ALA A 391 9.15 4.44 -4.96
N MET A 392 8.28 4.88 -4.05
CA MET A 392 7.02 4.22 -3.73
C MET A 392 6.11 4.03 -4.96
N LYS A 393 5.76 2.77 -5.23
CA LYS A 393 4.87 2.35 -6.33
C LYS A 393 3.73 1.46 -5.84
N VAL A 394 3.90 0.82 -4.69
CA VAL A 394 2.95 -0.13 -4.12
C VAL A 394 2.67 0.24 -2.68
N CYS A 395 1.39 0.27 -2.32
CA CYS A 395 0.91 0.50 -0.96
C CYS A 395 0.21 -0.75 -0.43
N LEU A 396 0.58 -1.18 0.79
CA LEU A 396 -0.05 -2.29 1.50
C LEU A 396 -0.89 -1.72 2.65
N TYR A 397 -2.20 -1.95 2.61
CA TYR A 397 -3.14 -1.57 3.67
C TYR A 397 -3.56 -2.83 4.42
N CYS A 398 -3.06 -3.03 5.63
CA CYS A 398 -3.50 -4.05 6.55
C CYS A 398 -4.79 -3.58 7.27
N ALA A 399 -5.87 -3.48 6.52
CA ALA A 399 -7.10 -2.89 7.02
C ALA A 399 -8.30 -3.72 6.60
N PRO A 400 -9.25 -4.02 7.51
CA PRO A 400 -10.52 -4.61 7.15
C PRO A 400 -11.33 -3.66 6.26
N THR A 401 -12.34 -4.19 5.57
CA THR A 401 -13.17 -3.43 4.62
C THR A 401 -13.74 -2.15 5.23
N TYR A 402 -14.25 -2.23 6.46
CA TYR A 402 -14.86 -1.06 7.12
C TYR A 402 -13.87 0.09 7.43
N VAL A 403 -12.58 -0.22 7.60
CA VAL A 403 -11.51 0.78 7.72
C VAL A 403 -11.10 1.28 6.35
N PHE A 404 -10.81 0.36 5.43
CA PHE A 404 -10.30 0.67 4.10
C PHE A 404 -11.27 1.51 3.27
N ASP A 405 -12.57 1.19 3.32
CA ASP A 405 -13.63 1.94 2.64
C ASP A 405 -14.25 3.03 3.50
N CYS A 406 -13.84 3.14 4.77
CA CYS A 406 -14.43 4.06 5.75
C CYS A 406 -15.94 3.86 5.92
N ASP A 407 -16.40 2.62 5.85
CA ASP A 407 -17.81 2.26 5.97
C ASP A 407 -18.02 1.29 7.14
N ASP A 408 -18.66 1.79 8.21
CA ASP A 408 -19.01 1.01 9.41
C ASP A 408 -20.48 0.53 9.41
N GLY A 409 -21.14 0.61 8.25
CA GLY A 409 -22.57 0.28 8.11
C GLY A 409 -23.54 1.38 8.57
N ASN A 410 -23.04 2.48 9.15
CA ASN A 410 -23.82 3.65 9.58
C ASN A 410 -23.49 4.91 8.74
N GLY A 411 -22.81 4.75 7.62
CA GLY A 411 -22.21 5.84 6.85
C GLY A 411 -20.93 6.36 7.54
N TYR A 412 -19.96 6.68 6.79
CA TYR A 412 -18.60 7.13 7.09
C TYR A 412 -18.22 7.24 8.58
N GLY A 413 -17.40 6.32 9.02
CA GLY A 413 -16.96 6.10 10.37
C GLY A 413 -16.19 7.25 11.03
N THR A 414 -15.38 6.94 11.99
CA THR A 414 -14.63 7.89 12.82
C THR A 414 -13.68 8.76 12.01
N VAL A 415 -13.21 9.87 12.61
CA VAL A 415 -12.21 10.77 11.99
C VAL A 415 -10.95 10.02 11.55
N SER A 416 -10.52 9.02 12.32
CA SER A 416 -9.39 8.14 11.98
C SER A 416 -9.60 7.42 10.65
N ARG A 417 -10.79 6.84 10.45
CA ARG A 417 -11.11 6.10 9.21
C ARG A 417 -11.25 7.02 8.01
N LEU A 418 -11.73 8.27 8.21
CA LEU A 418 -11.73 9.28 7.14
C LEU A 418 -10.31 9.57 6.64
N LYS A 419 -9.29 9.44 7.50
CA LYS A 419 -7.89 9.56 7.11
C LYS A 419 -7.45 8.50 6.12
N THR A 420 -7.98 7.29 6.19
CA THR A 420 -7.70 6.24 5.20
C THR A 420 -8.09 6.70 3.79
N LEU A 421 -9.26 7.31 3.62
CA LEU A 421 -9.67 7.85 2.31
C LEU A 421 -8.78 9.02 1.86
N GLU A 422 -8.36 9.88 2.79
CA GLU A 422 -7.42 10.98 2.49
C GLU A 422 -6.05 10.44 2.06
N THR A 423 -5.55 9.41 2.73
CA THR A 423 -4.29 8.75 2.40
C THR A 423 -4.37 8.07 1.03
N ARG A 424 -5.47 7.37 0.73
CA ARG A 424 -5.70 6.78 -0.60
C ARG A 424 -5.79 7.83 -1.69
N GLU A 425 -6.43 8.99 -1.43
CA GLU A 425 -6.44 10.11 -2.35
C GLU A 425 -5.01 10.66 -2.60
N LEU A 426 -4.19 10.74 -1.54
CA LEU A 426 -2.79 11.10 -1.68
C LEU A 426 -2.04 10.10 -2.57
N MET A 427 -2.23 8.79 -2.37
CA MET A 427 -1.59 7.76 -3.18
C MET A 427 -1.95 7.89 -4.67
N ARG A 428 -3.21 8.19 -4.99
CA ARG A 428 -3.64 8.51 -6.36
C ARG A 428 -2.95 9.75 -6.93
N THR A 429 -2.78 10.79 -6.10
CA THR A 429 -2.04 12.02 -6.47
C THR A 429 -0.56 11.75 -6.72
N LEU A 430 0.04 10.84 -5.95
CA LEU A 430 1.43 10.40 -6.11
C LEU A 430 1.60 9.38 -7.24
N LYS A 431 0.50 8.99 -7.91
CA LYS A 431 0.47 8.00 -9.00
C LYS A 431 1.05 6.65 -8.56
N VAL A 432 0.70 6.21 -7.36
CA VAL A 432 1.00 4.86 -6.90
C VAL A 432 0.33 3.85 -7.83
N ARG A 433 1.08 2.83 -8.25
CA ARG A 433 0.69 1.90 -9.32
C ARG A 433 -0.16 0.73 -8.83
N LEU A 434 -0.07 0.40 -7.55
CA LEU A 434 -0.76 -0.73 -6.97
C LEU A 434 -1.12 -0.45 -5.51
N THR A 435 -2.41 -0.47 -5.21
CA THR A 435 -2.95 -0.41 -3.86
C THR A 435 -3.48 -1.79 -3.50
N ILE A 436 -2.95 -2.37 -2.44
CA ILE A 436 -3.30 -3.71 -1.96
C ILE A 436 -3.96 -3.57 -0.59
N SER A 437 -5.06 -4.27 -0.39
CA SER A 437 -5.77 -4.31 0.87
C SER A 437 -6.25 -5.72 1.17
N CYS A 438 -6.56 -6.00 2.43
CA CYS A 438 -7.20 -7.25 2.84
C CYS A 438 -8.72 -7.27 2.60
N LYS A 439 -9.26 -6.30 1.85
CA LYS A 439 -10.71 -6.15 1.59
C LYS A 439 -11.37 -7.45 1.09
N ASN A 440 -10.66 -8.21 0.28
CA ASN A 440 -11.17 -9.43 -0.35
C ASN A 440 -10.48 -10.71 0.18
N GLY A 441 -9.94 -10.66 1.39
CA GLY A 441 -9.22 -11.76 1.99
C GLY A 441 -7.69 -11.62 1.89
N ARG A 442 -6.99 -12.69 2.21
CA ARG A 442 -5.53 -12.74 2.20
C ARG A 442 -4.96 -12.42 0.82
N THR A 443 -3.99 -11.53 0.79
CA THR A 443 -3.25 -11.22 -0.44
C THR A 443 -1.92 -11.94 -0.48
N VAL A 444 -1.57 -12.46 -1.64
CA VAL A 444 -0.30 -13.13 -1.91
C VAL A 444 0.41 -12.42 -3.06
N LEU A 445 1.61 -11.95 -2.80
CA LEU A 445 2.49 -11.32 -3.80
C LEU A 445 3.74 -12.19 -4.00
N ARG A 446 4.08 -12.42 -5.25
CA ARG A 446 5.24 -13.24 -5.63
C ARG A 446 6.20 -12.47 -6.49
#